data_7c2af3cb00c0abc7187a075ea8f20a15
#
_entry.id   7c2af3cb00c0abc7187a075ea8f20a15
#
_cell.length_a   1.000
_cell.length_b   1.000
_cell.length_c   1.000
_cell.angle_alpha   90.00
_cell.angle_beta   90.00
_cell.angle_gamma   90.00
#
_symmetry.space_group_name_H-M   'P 1'
#
loop_
_entity.id
_entity.type
_entity.pdbx_description
1 polymer ?
#
loop_
_entity_poly.entity_id
_entity_poly.type
_entity_poly.pdbx_seq_one_letter_code
_entity_poly.pdbx_strand_id
1 'polypeptide(L)'
;HAGEVGYLAASIKSVADARVGDTITLFNAPAKDALPGYKEANPMVFCGLFPTDADQYPDLRESLEKLQLSDAALKYEPETSSAMGFGFRCGFLGLLHMEIVQERLEREYDLDLIVTAPSVIYKVNLNDGENIFIDNPSTIPDPQLRDSIEEPYVKMEIYAPNEFNGTLM
;
A
#
# COMPACT_ATOMS: atom_id res chain seq x y z
N HIS A 1 -9.92 -28.54 9.88
CA HIS A 1 -8.96 -29.44 10.55
C HIS A 1 -7.61 -28.73 10.72
N ALA A 2 -6.73 -29.32 11.54
CA ALA A 2 -5.38 -28.77 11.72
C ALA A 2 -4.61 -28.79 10.37
N GLY A 3 -4.01 -27.64 10.01
CA GLY A 3 -3.28 -27.49 8.76
C GLY A 3 -4.13 -27.08 7.55
N GLU A 4 -5.44 -26.91 7.72
CA GLU A 4 -6.31 -26.41 6.65
C GLU A 4 -6.27 -24.88 6.58
N VAL A 5 -6.48 -24.39 5.35
CA VAL A 5 -6.65 -22.98 5.04
C VAL A 5 -8.13 -22.71 4.72
N GLY A 6 -8.70 -21.64 5.24
CA GLY A 6 -10.10 -21.33 5.02
C GLY A 6 -10.46 -19.89 5.40
N TYR A 7 -11.74 -19.59 5.32
CA TYR A 7 -12.30 -18.32 5.76
C TYR A 7 -12.92 -18.49 7.15
N LEU A 8 -12.67 -17.49 8.02
CA LEU A 8 -13.28 -17.42 9.34
C LEU A 8 -14.18 -16.18 9.42
N ALA A 9 -15.43 -16.38 9.80
CA ALA A 9 -16.32 -15.32 10.20
C ALA A 9 -16.51 -15.38 11.73
N ALA A 10 -15.92 -14.45 12.44
CA ALA A 10 -16.08 -14.28 13.87
C ALA A 10 -16.44 -12.82 14.13
N SER A 11 -17.23 -12.52 15.15
CA SER A 11 -17.66 -11.14 15.44
C SER A 11 -16.50 -10.19 15.79
N ILE A 12 -15.47 -10.15 14.93
CA ILE A 12 -14.29 -9.30 15.04
C ILE A 12 -14.71 -7.90 14.59
N LYS A 13 -14.52 -6.91 15.47
CA LYS A 13 -14.99 -5.53 15.22
C LYS A 13 -13.93 -4.62 14.61
N SER A 14 -12.67 -5.03 14.65
CA SER A 14 -11.55 -4.24 14.15
C SER A 14 -10.71 -5.07 13.18
N VAL A 15 -10.37 -4.51 12.03
CA VAL A 15 -9.45 -5.12 11.05
C VAL A 15 -8.06 -5.34 11.64
N ALA A 16 -7.66 -4.50 12.59
CA ALA A 16 -6.37 -4.62 13.25
C ALA A 16 -6.25 -5.88 14.12
N ASP A 17 -7.38 -6.45 14.55
CA ASP A 17 -7.42 -7.61 15.46
C ASP A 17 -7.22 -8.96 14.72
N ALA A 18 -7.37 -8.98 13.41
CA ALA A 18 -7.16 -10.19 12.60
C ALA A 18 -6.74 -9.82 11.17
N ARG A 19 -5.72 -10.47 10.68
CA ARG A 19 -5.18 -10.25 9.34
C ARG A 19 -5.34 -11.46 8.45
N VAL A 20 -5.38 -11.23 7.14
CA VAL A 20 -5.32 -12.31 6.16
C VAL A 20 -3.97 -13.04 6.30
N GLY A 21 -4.03 -14.36 6.48
CA GLY A 21 -2.84 -15.18 6.72
C GLY A 21 -2.53 -15.50 8.17
N ASP A 22 -3.35 -15.01 9.12
CA ASP A 22 -3.21 -15.33 10.53
C ASP A 22 -3.42 -16.81 10.79
N THR A 23 -2.67 -17.34 11.75
CA THR A 23 -2.81 -18.72 12.21
C THR A 23 -3.78 -18.77 13.38
N ILE A 24 -4.85 -19.57 13.21
CA ILE A 24 -5.87 -19.77 14.24
C ILE A 24 -5.57 -21.07 14.99
N THR A 25 -5.61 -20.99 16.32
CA THR A 25 -5.26 -22.10 17.21
C THR A 25 -6.26 -22.22 18.37
N LEU A 26 -6.20 -23.32 19.08
CA LEU A 26 -7.05 -23.55 20.26
C LEU A 26 -6.50 -22.71 21.43
N PHE A 27 -7.40 -22.03 22.16
CA PHE A 27 -7.04 -21.25 23.35
C PHE A 27 -6.36 -22.10 24.43
N ASN A 28 -6.84 -23.34 24.63
CA ASN A 28 -6.33 -24.24 25.67
C ASN A 28 -5.10 -25.04 25.24
N ALA A 29 -4.74 -25.02 23.94
CA ALA A 29 -3.59 -25.68 23.37
C ALA A 29 -3.04 -24.87 22.20
N PRO A 30 -2.44 -23.68 22.49
CA PRO A 30 -1.98 -22.80 21.43
C PRO A 30 -0.79 -23.43 20.66
N ALA A 31 -0.78 -23.22 19.35
CA ALA A 31 0.38 -23.53 18.54
C ALA A 31 1.55 -22.63 18.96
N LYS A 32 2.77 -23.16 18.95
CA LYS A 32 3.96 -22.38 19.33
C LYS A 32 4.38 -21.40 18.25
N ASP A 33 4.20 -21.80 16.99
CA ASP A 33 4.63 -21.04 15.81
C ASP A 33 3.47 -20.87 14.85
N ALA A 34 3.46 -19.76 14.11
CA ALA A 34 2.53 -19.54 13.02
C ALA A 34 2.81 -20.49 11.85
N LEU A 35 1.78 -20.89 11.12
CA LEU A 35 1.94 -21.72 9.94
C LEU A 35 2.68 -20.93 8.84
N PRO A 36 3.70 -21.52 8.19
CA PRO A 36 4.46 -20.85 7.14
C PRO A 36 3.62 -20.71 5.85
N GLY A 37 3.97 -19.73 5.02
CA GLY A 37 3.45 -19.60 3.66
C GLY A 37 2.68 -18.33 3.36
N TYR A 38 2.14 -17.67 4.35
CA TYR A 38 1.51 -16.36 4.17
C TYR A 38 2.51 -15.23 4.43
N LYS A 39 2.61 -14.30 3.47
CA LYS A 39 3.39 -13.06 3.62
C LYS A 39 2.42 -11.89 3.49
N GLU A 40 2.60 -10.87 4.29
CA GLU A 40 1.92 -9.60 4.08
C GLU A 40 2.24 -9.08 2.68
N ALA A 41 1.20 -8.61 1.99
CA ALA A 41 1.38 -7.90 0.73
C ALA A 41 2.02 -6.53 1.04
N ASN A 42 3.21 -6.30 0.48
CA ASN A 42 3.89 -5.03 0.62
C ASN A 42 3.48 -4.11 -0.53
N PRO A 43 3.11 -2.85 -0.23
CA PRO A 43 2.88 -1.86 -1.26
C PRO A 43 4.12 -1.64 -2.13
N MET A 44 3.88 -1.42 -3.42
CA MET A 44 4.93 -1.15 -4.41
C MET A 44 4.81 0.24 -5.02
N VAL A 45 3.62 0.83 -4.95
CA VAL A 45 3.31 2.17 -5.47
C VAL A 45 2.68 2.99 -4.36
N PHE A 46 3.10 4.22 -4.22
CA PHE A 46 2.60 5.14 -3.20
C PHE A 46 2.13 6.44 -3.84
N CYS A 47 1.00 6.96 -3.37
CA CYS A 47 0.56 8.31 -3.72
C CYS A 47 -0.15 8.96 -2.54
N GLY A 48 -0.23 10.29 -2.55
CA GLY A 48 -1.06 11.06 -1.65
C GLY A 48 -2.49 11.17 -2.20
N LEU A 49 -3.48 10.93 -1.37
CA LEU A 49 -4.89 11.18 -1.63
C LEU A 49 -5.35 12.36 -0.76
N PHE A 50 -5.80 13.42 -1.40
CA PHE A 50 -6.25 14.62 -0.71
C PHE A 50 -7.67 14.95 -1.18
N PRO A 51 -8.61 15.25 -0.26
CA PRO A 51 -9.92 15.70 -0.68
C PRO A 51 -9.82 17.10 -1.31
N THR A 52 -10.63 17.38 -2.33
CA THR A 52 -10.71 18.69 -2.96
C THR A 52 -11.24 19.73 -1.98
N ASP A 53 -12.19 19.31 -1.13
CA ASP A 53 -12.72 20.12 -0.03
C ASP A 53 -12.14 19.61 1.30
N ALA A 54 -11.52 20.50 2.05
CA ALA A 54 -10.91 20.19 3.34
C ALA A 54 -11.90 19.62 4.37
N ASP A 55 -13.17 19.99 4.28
CA ASP A 55 -14.23 19.48 5.16
C ASP A 55 -14.53 17.99 4.92
N GLN A 56 -14.15 17.43 3.77
CA GLN A 56 -14.30 16.01 3.45
C GLN A 56 -13.16 15.12 4.00
N TYR A 57 -12.16 15.67 4.68
CA TYR A 57 -11.08 14.87 5.27
C TYR A 57 -11.57 13.77 6.23
N PRO A 58 -12.55 14.02 7.13
CA PRO A 58 -13.13 12.95 7.97
C PRO A 58 -13.81 11.86 7.16
N ASP A 59 -14.52 12.23 6.08
CA ASP A 59 -15.22 11.28 5.21
C ASP A 59 -14.24 10.41 4.42
N LEU A 60 -13.14 10.99 3.93
CA LEU A 60 -12.06 10.25 3.29
C LEU A 60 -11.44 9.23 4.25
N ARG A 61 -11.20 9.62 5.50
CA ARG A 61 -10.69 8.72 6.53
C ARG A 61 -11.61 7.53 6.76
N GLU A 62 -12.90 7.81 6.99
CA GLU A 62 -13.91 6.76 7.23
C GLU A 62 -14.04 5.83 6.02
N SER A 63 -13.96 6.37 4.81
CA SER A 63 -14.02 5.60 3.57
C SER A 63 -12.81 4.68 3.40
N LEU A 64 -11.60 5.15 3.70
CA LEU A 64 -10.39 4.33 3.71
C LEU A 64 -10.46 3.22 4.76
N GLU A 65 -10.97 3.49 5.95
CA GLU A 65 -11.21 2.49 6.99
C GLU A 65 -12.19 1.41 6.52
N LYS A 66 -13.27 1.79 5.84
CA LYS A 66 -14.25 0.85 5.27
C LYS A 66 -13.66 0.03 4.12
N LEU A 67 -12.89 0.66 3.22
CA LEU A 67 -12.24 -0.04 2.13
C LEU A 67 -11.24 -1.09 2.63
N GLN A 68 -10.48 -0.78 3.67
CA GLN A 68 -9.51 -1.69 4.26
C GLN A 68 -10.16 -2.97 4.83
N LEU A 69 -11.45 -2.94 5.18
CA LEU A 69 -12.20 -4.15 5.57
C LEU A 69 -12.28 -5.18 4.44
N SER A 70 -12.36 -4.73 3.20
CA SER A 70 -12.46 -5.59 2.00
C SER A 70 -11.14 -5.73 1.25
N ASP A 71 -10.18 -4.86 1.54
CA ASP A 71 -8.87 -4.80 0.87
C ASP A 71 -7.73 -4.70 1.89
N ALA A 72 -7.28 -5.85 2.36
CA ALA A 72 -6.19 -5.95 3.34
C ALA A 72 -4.83 -5.48 2.80
N ALA A 73 -4.69 -5.29 1.49
CA ALA A 73 -3.46 -4.80 0.86
C ALA A 73 -3.35 -3.27 0.90
N LEU A 74 -4.47 -2.56 1.04
CA LEU A 74 -4.50 -1.11 1.17
C LEU A 74 -3.86 -0.69 2.50
N LYS A 75 -2.77 0.07 2.40
CA LYS A 75 -2.12 0.70 3.55
C LYS A 75 -2.22 2.21 3.40
N TYR A 76 -2.48 2.91 4.48
CA TYR A 76 -2.54 4.37 4.46
C TYR A 76 -2.09 4.94 5.80
N GLU A 77 -1.55 6.15 5.74
CA GLU A 77 -1.15 6.94 6.89
C GLU A 77 -1.51 8.42 6.65
N PRO A 78 -1.77 9.20 7.69
CA PRO A 78 -2.03 10.63 7.55
C PRO A 78 -0.86 11.35 6.89
N GLU A 79 -1.14 12.20 5.92
CA GLU A 79 -0.16 13.07 5.26
C GLU A 79 -0.66 14.52 5.26
N THR A 80 0.27 15.45 5.36
CA THR A 80 -0.02 16.89 5.27
C THR A 80 0.79 17.52 4.17
N SER A 81 0.13 18.17 3.24
CA SER A 81 0.74 18.94 2.17
C SER A 81 0.54 20.44 2.41
N SER A 82 1.58 21.24 2.22
CA SER A 82 1.48 22.71 2.29
C SER A 82 0.56 23.29 1.21
N ALA A 83 0.39 22.59 0.09
CA ALA A 83 -0.44 23.04 -1.02
C ALA A 83 -1.87 22.49 -0.98
N MET A 84 -2.06 21.26 -0.46
CA MET A 84 -3.33 20.51 -0.55
C MET A 84 -3.98 20.28 0.83
N GLY A 85 -3.31 20.66 1.93
CA GLY A 85 -3.83 20.48 3.28
C GLY A 85 -3.66 19.05 3.80
N PHE A 86 -4.67 18.55 4.51
CA PHE A 86 -4.68 17.22 5.12
C PHE A 86 -5.19 16.17 4.16
N GLY A 87 -4.50 15.03 4.11
CA GLY A 87 -4.85 13.88 3.30
C GLY A 87 -4.23 12.60 3.85
N PHE A 88 -4.09 11.62 2.99
CA PHE A 88 -3.48 10.33 3.35
C PHE A 88 -2.47 9.92 2.29
N ARG A 89 -1.32 9.47 2.74
CA ARG A 89 -0.39 8.72 1.92
C ARG A 89 -0.83 7.27 1.88
N CYS A 90 -1.12 6.79 0.69
CA CYS A 90 -1.63 5.44 0.47
C CYS A 90 -0.62 4.59 -0.28
N GLY A 91 -0.52 3.32 0.13
CA GLY A 91 0.32 2.31 -0.51
C GLY A 91 -0.52 1.25 -1.20
N PHE A 92 -0.16 0.92 -2.43
CA PHE A 92 -0.88 0.04 -3.33
C PHE A 92 0.01 -1.07 -3.89
N LEU A 93 -0.57 -2.20 -4.26
CA LEU A 93 0.15 -3.31 -4.91
C LEU A 93 0.68 -2.96 -6.30
N GLY A 94 0.12 -1.94 -6.94
CA GLY A 94 0.49 -1.46 -8.26
C GLY A 94 -0.47 -0.39 -8.75
N LEU A 95 -0.25 0.13 -9.97
CA LEU A 95 -1.06 1.21 -10.55
C LEU A 95 -2.53 0.82 -10.71
N LEU A 96 -2.82 -0.40 -11.18
CA LEU A 96 -4.20 -0.87 -11.33
C LEU A 96 -4.93 -0.92 -9.98
N HIS A 97 -4.26 -1.38 -8.92
CA HIS A 97 -4.84 -1.37 -7.59
C HIS A 97 -5.14 0.06 -7.12
N MET A 98 -4.24 1.00 -7.36
CA MET A 98 -4.43 2.43 -7.08
C MET A 98 -5.66 2.99 -7.80
N GLU A 99 -5.78 2.74 -9.11
CA GLU A 99 -6.92 3.20 -9.92
C GLU A 99 -8.25 2.63 -9.42
N ILE A 100 -8.28 1.35 -9.05
CA ILE A 100 -9.49 0.71 -8.49
C ILE A 100 -9.90 1.34 -7.16
N VAL A 101 -8.96 1.57 -6.26
CA VAL A 101 -9.24 2.19 -4.96
C VAL A 101 -9.71 3.63 -5.15
N GLN A 102 -9.05 4.40 -6.00
CA GLN A 102 -9.46 5.76 -6.33
C GLN A 102 -10.89 5.79 -6.88
N GLU A 103 -11.20 4.97 -7.90
CA GLU A 103 -12.52 4.91 -8.49
C GLU A 103 -13.60 4.49 -7.49
N ARG A 104 -13.29 3.60 -6.57
CA ARG A 104 -14.20 3.22 -5.48
C ARG A 104 -14.45 4.37 -4.52
N LEU A 105 -13.43 5.11 -4.12
CA LEU A 105 -13.57 6.29 -3.24
C LEU A 105 -14.46 7.35 -3.90
N GLU A 106 -14.28 7.60 -5.18
CA GLU A 106 -15.06 8.58 -5.95
C GLU A 106 -16.51 8.11 -6.15
N ARG A 107 -16.74 6.86 -6.53
CA ARG A 107 -18.09 6.36 -6.90
C ARG A 107 -18.92 5.83 -5.75
N GLU A 108 -18.30 5.14 -4.78
CA GLU A 108 -19.02 4.51 -3.67
C GLU A 108 -19.22 5.50 -2.51
N TYR A 109 -18.29 6.45 -2.34
CA TYR A 109 -18.26 7.38 -1.21
C TYR A 109 -18.44 8.86 -1.60
N ASP A 110 -18.63 9.14 -2.89
CA ASP A 110 -18.89 10.49 -3.43
C ASP A 110 -17.81 11.51 -3.02
N LEU A 111 -16.55 11.10 -3.09
CA LEU A 111 -15.40 11.92 -2.75
C LEU A 111 -14.74 12.48 -4.00
N ASP A 112 -14.49 13.80 -4.00
CA ASP A 112 -13.64 14.44 -5.00
C ASP A 112 -12.19 14.46 -4.51
N LEU A 113 -11.30 13.76 -5.23
CA LEU A 113 -9.93 13.53 -4.78
C LEU A 113 -8.88 14.16 -5.70
N ILE A 114 -7.88 14.74 -5.08
CA ILE A 114 -6.60 15.09 -5.72
C ILE A 114 -5.63 13.95 -5.43
N VAL A 115 -5.14 13.32 -6.48
CA VAL A 115 -4.16 12.22 -6.40
C VAL A 115 -2.81 12.75 -6.83
N THR A 116 -1.79 12.56 -6.00
CA THR A 116 -0.42 12.95 -6.38
C THR A 116 0.16 11.94 -7.38
N ALA A 117 1.20 12.33 -8.09
CA ALA A 117 1.94 11.40 -8.95
C ALA A 117 2.41 10.18 -8.14
N PRO A 118 2.22 8.96 -8.66
CA PRO A 118 2.65 7.76 -7.97
C PRO A 118 4.18 7.72 -7.83
N SER A 119 4.64 7.23 -6.70
CA SER A 119 6.06 7.05 -6.39
C SER A 119 6.34 5.60 -5.98
N VAL A 120 7.61 5.24 -6.00
CA VAL A 120 8.11 3.94 -5.54
C VAL A 120 8.96 4.14 -4.29
N ILE A 121 9.37 3.06 -3.65
CA ILE A 121 10.33 3.14 -2.55
C ILE A 121 11.72 3.37 -3.13
N TYR A 122 12.36 4.47 -2.74
CA TYR A 122 13.74 4.79 -3.06
C TYR A 122 14.66 4.28 -1.97
N LYS A 123 15.77 3.72 -2.34
CA LYS A 123 16.88 3.46 -1.41
C LYS A 123 17.88 4.61 -1.53
N VAL A 124 18.09 5.33 -0.45
CA VAL A 124 19.05 6.43 -0.39
C VAL A 124 20.26 5.99 0.41
N ASN A 125 21.41 6.04 -0.22
CA ASN A 125 22.69 5.78 0.41
C ASN A 125 23.24 7.10 0.96
N LEU A 126 23.47 7.17 2.27
CA LEU A 126 23.99 8.36 2.93
C LEU A 126 25.53 8.36 2.94
N ASN A 127 26.13 9.55 3.06
CA ASN A 127 27.59 9.72 3.07
C ASN A 127 28.30 9.07 4.28
N ASP A 128 27.55 8.76 5.33
CA ASP A 128 28.04 8.05 6.52
C ASP A 128 28.01 6.51 6.37
N GLY A 129 27.50 6.01 5.24
CA GLY A 129 27.38 4.60 4.90
C GLY A 129 26.07 3.96 5.36
N GLU A 130 25.16 4.69 5.95
CA GLU A 130 23.82 4.21 6.25
C GLU A 130 22.94 4.21 4.99
N ASN A 131 21.97 3.29 4.96
CA ASN A 131 20.97 3.19 3.89
C ASN A 131 19.58 3.40 4.49
N ILE A 132 18.82 4.32 3.90
CA ILE A 132 17.43 4.57 4.29
C ILE A 132 16.50 4.28 3.11
N PHE A 133 15.28 3.81 3.41
CA PHE A 133 14.24 3.55 2.43
C PHE A 133 13.18 4.63 2.55
N ILE A 134 12.86 5.29 1.45
CA ILE A 134 11.98 6.45 1.39
C ILE A 134 10.90 6.17 0.35
N ASP A 135 9.66 6.23 0.76
CA ASP A 135 8.49 6.13 -0.11
C ASP A 135 7.94 7.50 -0.51
N ASN A 136 8.25 8.54 0.28
CA ASN A 136 7.83 9.91 0.04
C ASN A 136 9.00 10.77 -0.48
N PRO A 137 8.97 11.23 -1.75
CA PRO A 137 10.02 12.08 -2.31
C PRO A 137 10.28 13.37 -1.52
N SER A 138 9.29 13.88 -0.78
CA SER A 138 9.44 15.09 0.05
C SER A 138 10.37 14.89 1.24
N THR A 139 10.62 13.65 1.64
CA THR A 139 11.50 13.30 2.77
C THR A 139 12.93 12.91 2.34
N ILE A 140 13.24 13.05 1.05
CA ILE A 140 14.59 12.77 0.53
C ILE A 140 15.58 13.76 1.16
N PRO A 141 16.67 13.29 1.80
CA PRO A 141 17.70 14.13 2.38
C PRO A 141 18.34 15.07 1.36
N ASP A 142 18.89 16.17 1.84
CA ASP A 142 19.60 17.12 1.00
C ASP A 142 20.73 16.46 0.20
N PRO A 143 21.03 16.92 -1.03
CA PRO A 143 22.08 16.36 -1.87
C PRO A 143 23.47 16.27 -1.21
N GLN A 144 23.74 17.12 -0.24
CA GLN A 144 24.99 17.13 0.50
C GLN A 144 25.14 15.99 1.53
N LEU A 145 24.02 15.37 1.93
CA LEU A 145 23.98 14.31 2.94
C LEU A 145 23.92 12.91 2.33
N ARG A 146 23.70 12.82 1.02
CA ARG A 146 23.53 11.55 0.31
C ARG A 146 24.62 11.34 -0.76
N ASP A 147 25.01 10.09 -0.92
CA ASP A 147 25.92 9.65 -1.98
C ASP A 147 25.17 9.32 -3.26
N SER A 148 24.09 8.53 -3.12
CA SER A 148 23.30 8.07 -4.28
C SER A 148 21.85 7.75 -3.91
N ILE A 149 20.98 7.72 -4.93
CA ILE A 149 19.60 7.27 -4.83
C ILE A 149 19.41 6.11 -5.80
N GLU A 150 18.85 5.03 -5.32
CA GLU A 150 18.54 3.84 -6.12
C GLU A 150 17.02 3.66 -6.22
N GLU A 151 16.55 3.30 -7.42
CA GLU A 151 15.16 2.93 -7.69
C GLU A 151 15.05 1.40 -7.86
N PRO A 152 13.90 0.79 -7.52
CA PRO A 152 13.69 -0.63 -7.75
C PRO A 152 13.56 -0.92 -9.25
N TYR A 153 14.31 -1.90 -9.73
CA TYR A 153 14.18 -2.44 -11.08
C TYR A 153 13.55 -3.83 -11.06
N VAL A 154 12.73 -4.11 -12.04
CA VAL A 154 12.11 -5.42 -12.23
C VAL A 154 12.69 -6.10 -13.47
N LYS A 155 12.96 -7.40 -13.38
CA LYS A 155 13.23 -8.24 -14.55
C LYS A 155 11.90 -8.78 -15.06
N MET A 156 11.54 -8.44 -16.29
CA MET A 156 10.31 -8.93 -16.93
C MET A 156 10.65 -9.95 -18.02
N GLU A 157 9.97 -11.08 -18.01
CA GLU A 157 10.02 -12.07 -19.07
C GLU A 157 8.63 -12.12 -19.74
N ILE A 158 8.57 -11.80 -21.03
CA ILE A 158 7.32 -11.74 -21.77
C ILE A 158 7.29 -12.90 -22.78
N TYR A 159 6.30 -13.73 -22.68
CA TYR A 159 6.02 -14.80 -23.63
C TYR A 159 4.87 -14.38 -24.54
N ALA A 160 5.17 -14.09 -25.80
CA ALA A 160 4.16 -13.67 -26.78
C ALA A 160 4.39 -14.35 -28.13
N PRO A 161 3.34 -14.55 -28.95
CA PRO A 161 3.51 -14.96 -30.34
C PRO A 161 4.35 -13.94 -31.13
N ASN A 162 5.11 -14.43 -32.12
CA ASN A 162 6.05 -13.62 -32.89
C ASN A 162 5.41 -12.41 -33.60
N GLU A 163 4.13 -12.48 -33.91
CA GLU A 163 3.36 -11.38 -34.54
C GLU A 163 3.23 -10.14 -33.68
N PHE A 164 3.40 -10.26 -32.33
CA PHE A 164 3.30 -9.15 -31.39
C PHE A 164 4.66 -8.54 -31.00
N ASN A 165 5.78 -9.08 -31.51
CA ASN A 165 7.12 -8.59 -31.15
C ASN A 165 7.31 -7.10 -31.48
N GLY A 166 6.77 -6.63 -32.60
CA GLY A 166 6.89 -5.21 -32.97
C GLY A 166 6.07 -4.25 -32.12
N THR A 167 5.06 -4.75 -31.41
CA THR A 167 4.22 -3.95 -30.49
C THR A 167 4.81 -3.92 -29.07
N LEU A 168 5.64 -4.91 -28.75
CA LEU A 168 6.27 -5.04 -27.42
C LEU A 168 7.63 -4.31 -27.31
N MET A 169 8.25 -3.98 -28.43
CA MET A 169 9.50 -3.21 -28.53
C MET A 169 9.22 -1.70 -28.78
#